data_593eeb2a5237b47c8ddc1af5d910b475
#
_entry.id   593eeb2a5237b47c8ddc1af5d910b475
#
_cell.length_a   1.000
_cell.length_b   1.000
_cell.length_c   1.000
_cell.angle_alpha   90.00
_cell.angle_beta   90.00
_cell.angle_gamma   90.00
#
_symmetry.space_group_name_H-M   'P 1'
#
loop_
_entity.id
_entity.type
_entity.pdbx_description
1 polymer ?
#
loop_
_entity_poly.entity_id
_entity_poly.type
_entity_poly.pdbx_seq_one_letter_code
_entity_poly.pdbx_strand_id
1 'polypeptide(L)'
;MNILYFTLEDFTNIDNHHSINADLLREFKRHGHVVYAISPVEKRNGSETRVIKENGSVILKPIIGNIQKTRSCIEKGINTLTMGHVLKKAIKKHLSDIKFDLIIYCTPPITFLSAVEYVKKRDGAKTYLLLKDIFPQNAVDLGMMSKKGLKGIIYRYFRRQEKRLYAISDRIGCMSQANVDYVLKHNPEIKIEKVEVCPNCIEVIDKSIDEETRTSIRKKYVLPLEKKVFIYGGNLGKPQDVPFIIDCLRACVDLDCYFLIVGSGTDWHLLEEYAEQEHPVNLTMIPYLPSDEYEKLVAACDVGLIFLDHRFTIPNFPSRLLSYMIAKIPVLACTDKVSDVGKVITENGFGWWCESDDANIFFETICNIIPEEIRQLGEKAYQRLIDDYNIKKQSMLIFSSV
;
A
#
# COMPACT_ATOMS: atom_id res chain seq x y z
N MET A 1 -13.20 -8.70 22.39
CA MET A 1 -11.79 -9.16 22.32
C MET A 1 -10.85 -7.99 22.47
N ASN A 2 -9.66 -8.26 23.02
CA ASN A 2 -8.54 -7.32 22.97
C ASN A 2 -7.69 -7.65 21.75
N ILE A 3 -7.63 -6.74 20.78
CA ILE A 3 -6.92 -6.92 19.52
C ILE A 3 -5.63 -6.10 19.54
N LEU A 4 -4.48 -6.75 19.35
CA LEU A 4 -3.19 -6.08 19.23
C LEU A 4 -2.82 -5.95 17.74
N TYR A 5 -2.65 -4.72 17.27
CA TYR A 5 -2.34 -4.40 15.88
C TYR A 5 -0.95 -3.78 15.74
N PHE A 6 -0.10 -4.32 14.85
CA PHE A 6 1.23 -3.78 14.58
C PHE A 6 1.26 -3.07 13.22
N THR A 7 1.72 -1.83 13.21
CA THR A 7 1.91 -1.03 12.01
C THR A 7 3.13 -0.10 12.15
N LEU A 8 3.67 0.39 11.02
CA LEU A 8 4.63 1.50 11.00
C LEU A 8 3.96 2.86 10.78
N GLU A 9 2.66 2.87 10.62
CA GLU A 9 1.88 4.09 10.46
C GLU A 9 1.85 4.90 11.77
N ASP A 10 2.01 6.21 11.68
CA ASP A 10 2.06 7.09 12.85
C ASP A 10 0.65 7.52 13.28
N PHE A 11 0.03 6.69 14.10
CA PHE A 11 -1.28 7.03 14.69
C PHE A 11 -1.13 8.03 15.83
N THR A 12 -1.92 9.11 15.76
CA THR A 12 -2.18 10.01 16.89
C THR A 12 -3.61 9.88 17.39
N ASN A 13 -4.54 9.58 16.50
CA ASN A 13 -5.94 9.30 16.76
C ASN A 13 -6.47 8.37 15.67
N ILE A 14 -7.03 7.21 16.04
CA ILE A 14 -7.51 6.21 15.07
C ILE A 14 -8.80 6.68 14.40
N ASP A 15 -9.67 7.37 15.12
CA ASP A 15 -10.99 7.75 14.61
C ASP A 15 -10.90 8.84 13.52
N ASN A 16 -9.92 9.73 13.65
CA ASN A 16 -9.70 10.83 12.71
C ASN A 16 -8.56 10.57 11.71
N HIS A 17 -7.95 9.38 11.73
CA HIS A 17 -6.87 9.05 10.81
C HIS A 17 -7.42 8.40 9.54
N HIS A 18 -7.04 8.94 8.37
CA HIS A 18 -7.48 8.43 7.07
C HIS A 18 -6.44 7.46 6.50
N SER A 19 -6.68 6.17 6.68
CA SER A 19 -5.87 5.11 6.08
C SER A 19 -6.58 3.76 6.13
N ILE A 20 -6.15 2.85 5.29
CA ILE A 20 -6.63 1.45 5.24
C ILE A 20 -6.52 0.77 6.62
N ASN A 21 -5.43 1.02 7.35
CA ASN A 21 -5.24 0.43 8.66
C ASN A 21 -6.18 1.04 9.69
N ALA A 22 -6.38 2.36 9.65
CA ALA A 22 -7.31 3.05 10.56
C ALA A 22 -8.77 2.62 10.30
N ASP A 23 -9.16 2.46 9.03
CA ASP A 23 -10.48 1.97 8.64
C ASP A 23 -10.75 0.60 9.26
N LEU A 24 -9.79 -0.33 9.17
CA LEU A 24 -9.91 -1.66 9.78
C LEU A 24 -10.03 -1.59 11.30
N LEU A 25 -9.23 -0.76 11.96
CA LEU A 25 -9.28 -0.60 13.40
C LEU A 25 -10.58 0.04 13.87
N ARG A 26 -11.12 1.03 13.13
CA ARG A 26 -12.45 1.59 13.40
C ARG A 26 -13.55 0.54 13.26
N GLU A 27 -13.48 -0.30 12.24
CA GLU A 27 -14.45 -1.37 12.04
C GLU A 27 -14.43 -2.38 13.19
N PHE A 28 -13.25 -2.76 13.71
CA PHE A 28 -13.14 -3.58 14.91
C PHE A 28 -13.77 -2.92 16.14
N LYS A 29 -13.56 -1.62 16.32
CA LYS A 29 -14.22 -0.85 17.40
C LYS A 29 -15.73 -0.85 17.26
N ARG A 30 -16.28 -0.69 16.05
CA ARG A 30 -17.74 -0.76 15.78
C ARG A 30 -18.33 -2.11 16.16
N HIS A 31 -17.55 -3.18 16.08
CA HIS A 31 -17.93 -4.51 16.55
C HIS A 31 -17.71 -4.73 18.06
N GLY A 32 -17.42 -3.69 18.82
CA GLY A 32 -17.28 -3.74 20.29
C GLY A 32 -15.96 -4.34 20.77
N HIS A 33 -14.93 -4.37 19.92
CA HIS A 33 -13.60 -4.82 20.33
C HIS A 33 -12.75 -3.67 20.83
N VAL A 34 -11.84 -3.95 21.77
CA VAL A 34 -10.84 -2.99 22.22
C VAL A 34 -9.57 -3.17 21.39
N VAL A 35 -9.14 -2.08 20.77
CA VAL A 35 -8.01 -2.08 19.85
C VAL A 35 -6.76 -1.49 20.51
N TYR A 36 -5.66 -2.20 20.45
CA TYR A 36 -4.34 -1.77 20.90
C TYR A 36 -3.41 -1.67 19.69
N ALA A 37 -3.07 -0.45 19.28
CA ALA A 37 -2.19 -0.22 18.14
C ALA A 37 -0.75 0.01 18.62
N ILE A 38 0.19 -0.76 18.07
CA ILE A 38 1.63 -0.51 18.19
C ILE A 38 2.04 0.34 16.99
N SER A 39 2.25 1.63 17.23
CA SER A 39 2.56 2.67 16.23
C SER A 39 3.88 3.35 16.61
N PRO A 40 5.04 2.75 16.22
CA PRO A 40 6.35 3.25 16.64
C PRO A 40 6.68 4.61 16.01
N VAL A 41 7.46 5.39 16.74
CA VAL A 41 7.96 6.69 16.30
C VAL A 41 9.48 6.64 16.17
N GLU A 42 10.02 7.14 15.07
CA GLU A 42 11.47 7.24 14.90
C GLU A 42 12.09 8.27 15.87
N LYS A 43 13.28 7.97 16.39
CA LYS A 43 13.97 8.79 17.39
C LYS A 43 14.11 10.27 16.98
N ARG A 44 14.18 10.57 15.68
CA ARG A 44 14.22 11.96 15.18
C ARG A 44 12.90 12.72 15.36
N ASN A 45 11.77 12.00 15.47
CA ASN A 45 10.41 12.57 15.57
C ASN A 45 9.84 12.52 16.99
N GLY A 46 10.57 11.94 17.94
CA GLY A 46 10.11 11.83 19.33
C GLY A 46 11.22 11.40 20.27
N SER A 47 11.11 11.79 21.54
CA SER A 47 12.13 11.56 22.57
C SER A 47 11.79 10.43 23.54
N GLU A 48 10.50 10.12 23.72
CA GLU A 48 10.05 9.15 24.71
C GLU A 48 8.87 8.30 24.24
N THR A 49 8.77 7.09 24.78
CA THR A 49 7.63 6.19 24.55
C THR A 49 6.38 6.72 25.22
N ARG A 50 5.29 6.84 24.49
CA ARG A 50 4.00 7.35 24.96
C ARG A 50 2.89 6.33 24.80
N VAL A 51 1.87 6.43 25.67
CA VAL A 51 0.62 5.68 25.55
C VAL A 51 -0.52 6.69 25.43
N ILE A 52 -1.27 6.61 24.34
CA ILE A 52 -2.45 7.43 24.09
C ILE A 52 -3.66 6.54 24.31
N LYS A 53 -4.59 6.97 25.16
CA LYS A 53 -5.85 6.25 25.40
C LYS A 53 -7.00 7.05 24.80
N GLU A 54 -7.79 6.36 24.00
CA GLU A 54 -8.99 6.89 23.36
C GLU A 54 -10.18 5.98 23.67
N ASN A 55 -11.37 6.40 23.33
CA ASN A 55 -12.56 5.58 23.51
C ASN A 55 -12.46 4.29 22.65
N GLY A 56 -12.39 3.14 23.32
CA GLY A 56 -12.28 1.82 22.65
C GLY A 56 -10.92 1.53 22.01
N SER A 57 -9.89 2.39 22.20
CA SER A 57 -8.55 2.14 21.67
C SER A 57 -7.42 2.64 22.56
N VAL A 58 -6.26 1.99 22.43
CA VAL A 58 -5.01 2.37 23.08
C VAL A 58 -3.89 2.35 22.05
N ILE A 59 -3.17 3.45 21.90
CA ILE A 59 -2.04 3.56 20.97
C ILE A 59 -0.75 3.60 21.80
N LEU A 60 0.07 2.56 21.67
CA LEU A 60 1.42 2.53 22.20
C LEU A 60 2.40 3.03 21.14
N LYS A 61 3.13 4.11 21.45
CA LYS A 61 4.10 4.76 20.56
C LYS A 61 5.54 4.55 21.05
N PRO A 62 6.15 3.37 20.81
CA PRO A 62 7.53 3.13 21.20
C PRO A 62 8.50 3.94 20.34
N ILE A 63 9.58 4.42 20.94
CA ILE A 63 10.67 5.04 20.16
C ILE A 63 11.57 3.97 19.58
N ILE A 64 11.70 3.98 18.25
CA ILE A 64 12.60 3.11 17.49
C ILE A 64 13.76 3.91 16.88
N GLY A 65 14.81 3.22 16.45
CA GLY A 65 15.87 3.85 15.64
C GLY A 65 15.32 4.36 14.29
N ASN A 66 16.02 5.31 13.67
CA ASN A 66 15.61 5.84 12.37
C ASN A 66 15.74 4.78 11.28
N ILE A 67 14.69 4.60 10.47
CA ILE A 67 14.62 3.59 9.39
C ILE A 67 14.27 4.17 8.02
N GLN A 68 13.57 5.32 7.97
CA GLN A 68 13.14 5.93 6.71
C GLN A 68 14.20 6.88 6.14
N LYS A 69 14.54 7.96 6.86
CA LYS A 69 15.56 8.92 6.46
C LYS A 69 16.80 8.76 7.36
N THR A 70 17.71 7.86 6.99
CA THR A 70 18.94 7.57 7.73
C THR A 70 20.15 8.11 6.99
N ARG A 71 21.23 8.42 7.72
CA ARG A 71 22.50 8.87 7.14
C ARG A 71 23.32 7.73 6.53
N SER A 72 23.05 6.48 6.92
CA SER A 72 23.75 5.32 6.39
C SER A 72 22.87 4.08 6.28
N CYS A 73 23.17 3.22 5.30
CA CYS A 73 22.51 1.92 5.14
C CYS A 73 22.75 0.99 6.34
N ILE A 74 23.90 1.14 7.03
CA ILE A 74 24.25 0.35 8.21
C ILE A 74 23.34 0.72 9.39
N GLU A 75 23.14 2.01 9.64
CA GLU A 75 22.23 2.50 10.67
C GLU A 75 20.80 1.98 10.42
N LYS A 76 20.32 2.12 9.18
CA LYS A 76 19.02 1.58 8.77
C LYS A 76 18.92 0.08 9.05
N GLY A 77 19.93 -0.69 8.69
CA GLY A 77 19.98 -2.13 8.90
C GLY A 77 19.89 -2.50 10.38
N ILE A 78 20.72 -1.91 11.24
CA ILE A 78 20.73 -2.18 12.68
C ILE A 78 19.38 -1.81 13.32
N ASN A 79 18.85 -0.63 12.99
CA ASN A 79 17.59 -0.15 13.53
C ASN A 79 16.40 -1.04 13.10
N THR A 80 16.41 -1.51 11.86
CA THR A 80 15.41 -2.46 11.36
C THR A 80 15.50 -3.80 12.11
N LEU A 81 16.69 -4.34 12.30
CA LEU A 81 16.90 -5.62 12.99
C LEU A 81 16.55 -5.59 14.48
N THR A 82 16.78 -4.46 15.15
CA THR A 82 16.53 -4.30 16.58
C THR A 82 15.08 -3.90 16.91
N MET A 83 14.32 -3.44 15.93
CA MET A 83 12.96 -2.93 16.10
C MET A 83 12.06 -3.89 16.91
N GLY A 84 11.97 -5.15 16.52
CA GLY A 84 11.13 -6.13 17.19
C GLY A 84 11.44 -6.29 18.70
N HIS A 85 12.72 -6.16 19.08
CA HIS A 85 13.13 -6.21 20.48
C HIS A 85 12.71 -4.94 21.24
N VAL A 86 12.79 -3.77 20.59
CA VAL A 86 12.32 -2.51 21.16
C VAL A 86 10.81 -2.58 21.41
N LEU A 87 10.04 -3.03 20.42
CA LEU A 87 8.60 -3.19 20.55
C LEU A 87 8.22 -4.17 21.65
N LYS A 88 8.90 -5.33 21.73
CA LYS A 88 8.72 -6.31 22.79
C LYS A 88 8.96 -5.71 24.18
N LYS A 89 10.02 -4.90 24.34
CA LYS A 89 10.31 -4.17 25.58
C LYS A 89 9.19 -3.20 25.97
N ALA A 90 8.71 -2.42 25.00
CA ALA A 90 7.62 -1.46 25.22
C ALA A 90 6.31 -2.17 25.63
N ILE A 91 5.94 -3.26 24.94
CA ILE A 91 4.77 -4.06 25.29
C ILE A 91 4.89 -4.63 26.71
N LYS A 92 6.06 -5.18 27.09
CA LYS A 92 6.31 -5.68 28.45
C LYS A 92 6.12 -4.59 29.51
N LYS A 93 6.53 -3.35 29.22
CA LYS A 93 6.49 -2.26 30.19
C LYS A 93 5.10 -1.62 30.30
N HIS A 94 4.37 -1.49 29.21
CA HIS A 94 3.16 -0.66 29.15
C HIS A 94 1.87 -1.46 28.95
N LEU A 95 1.94 -2.73 28.55
CA LEU A 95 0.78 -3.59 28.25
C LEU A 95 0.93 -4.98 28.90
N SER A 96 1.67 -5.08 30.03
CA SER A 96 1.88 -6.32 30.76
C SER A 96 0.58 -6.93 31.29
N ASP A 97 -0.33 -6.06 31.75
CA ASP A 97 -1.56 -6.45 32.44
C ASP A 97 -2.73 -6.72 31.45
N ILE A 98 -2.48 -6.53 30.16
CA ILE A 98 -3.46 -6.77 29.12
C ILE A 98 -3.20 -8.12 28.47
N LYS A 99 -4.22 -8.99 28.53
CA LYS A 99 -4.25 -10.25 27.77
C LYS A 99 -4.88 -10.00 26.41
N PHE A 100 -4.19 -10.39 25.33
CA PHE A 100 -4.68 -10.26 23.97
C PHE A 100 -5.30 -11.54 23.47
N ASP A 101 -6.39 -11.42 22.71
CA ASP A 101 -7.08 -12.54 22.09
C ASP A 101 -6.60 -12.75 20.64
N LEU A 102 -6.34 -11.64 19.94
CA LEU A 102 -5.93 -11.61 18.54
C LEU A 102 -4.76 -10.64 18.34
N ILE A 103 -3.77 -11.06 17.56
CA ILE A 103 -2.64 -10.26 17.12
C ILE A 103 -2.69 -10.14 15.61
N ILE A 104 -2.78 -8.92 15.09
CA ILE A 104 -2.74 -8.63 13.66
C ILE A 104 -1.47 -7.84 13.35
N TYR A 105 -0.78 -8.20 12.30
CA TYR A 105 0.44 -7.51 11.87
C TYR A 105 0.59 -7.52 10.36
N CYS A 106 1.15 -6.43 9.83
CA CYS A 106 1.33 -6.23 8.40
C CYS A 106 2.79 -6.45 8.00
N THR A 107 3.00 -6.83 6.76
CA THR A 107 4.32 -6.78 6.12
C THR A 107 4.33 -5.71 5.02
N PRO A 108 5.45 -5.01 4.79
CA PRO A 108 6.61 -4.88 5.65
C PRO A 108 6.32 -4.08 6.92
N PRO A 109 7.11 -4.20 7.99
CA PRO A 109 8.36 -4.92 8.10
C PRO A 109 8.18 -6.35 8.66
N ILE A 110 9.01 -7.28 8.22
CA ILE A 110 9.02 -8.64 8.78
C ILE A 110 9.67 -8.72 10.17
N THR A 111 10.23 -7.62 10.66
CA THR A 111 10.98 -7.54 11.93
C THR A 111 10.10 -7.39 13.17
N PHE A 112 8.78 -7.37 13.04
CA PHE A 112 7.84 -7.49 14.16
C PHE A 112 7.89 -8.86 14.87
N LEU A 113 8.46 -9.86 14.20
CA LEU A 113 8.47 -11.26 14.61
C LEU A 113 8.70 -11.49 16.10
N SER A 114 9.76 -10.92 16.70
CA SER A 114 10.10 -11.16 18.11
C SER A 114 9.09 -10.58 19.11
N ALA A 115 8.38 -9.52 18.73
CA ALA A 115 7.32 -8.95 19.55
C ALA A 115 6.04 -9.81 19.44
N VAL A 116 5.68 -10.21 18.21
CA VAL A 116 4.53 -11.08 17.94
C VAL A 116 4.70 -12.44 18.64
N GLU A 117 5.85 -13.11 18.48
CA GLU A 117 6.18 -14.38 19.17
C GLU A 117 6.03 -14.26 20.69
N TYR A 118 6.51 -13.14 21.25
CA TYR A 118 6.41 -12.92 22.69
C TYR A 118 4.96 -12.84 23.16
N VAL A 119 4.13 -12.04 22.50
CA VAL A 119 2.73 -11.86 22.92
C VAL A 119 1.93 -13.14 22.65
N LYS A 120 2.10 -13.77 21.50
CA LYS A 120 1.47 -15.07 21.20
C LYS A 120 1.76 -16.11 22.28
N LYS A 121 3.03 -16.22 22.71
CA LYS A 121 3.42 -17.17 23.75
C LYS A 121 2.88 -16.79 25.14
N ARG A 122 2.85 -15.49 25.47
CA ARG A 122 2.39 -14.99 26.77
C ARG A 122 0.89 -15.23 26.95
N ASP A 123 0.10 -14.92 25.91
CA ASP A 123 -1.36 -14.80 26.00
C ASP A 123 -2.11 -15.99 25.42
N GLY A 124 -1.45 -16.81 24.59
CA GLY A 124 -2.12 -17.83 23.78
C GLY A 124 -2.95 -17.25 22.64
N ALA A 125 -2.69 -15.98 22.27
CA ALA A 125 -3.45 -15.23 21.30
C ALA A 125 -3.37 -15.85 19.89
N LYS A 126 -4.46 -15.76 19.14
CA LYS A 126 -4.46 -16.06 17.71
C LYS A 126 -3.68 -15.01 16.94
N THR A 127 -3.18 -15.37 15.77
CA THR A 127 -2.33 -14.49 14.97
C THR A 127 -2.79 -14.45 13.52
N TYR A 128 -2.96 -13.24 12.99
CA TYR A 128 -3.33 -12.97 11.61
C TYR A 128 -2.27 -12.09 10.96
N LEU A 129 -1.63 -12.59 9.90
CA LEU A 129 -0.69 -11.83 9.09
C LEU A 129 -1.41 -11.20 7.89
N LEU A 130 -1.41 -9.88 7.77
CA LEU A 130 -1.75 -9.17 6.55
C LEU A 130 -0.50 -9.03 5.67
N LEU A 131 -0.36 -9.94 4.71
CA LEU A 131 0.80 -10.01 3.81
C LEU A 131 0.64 -9.02 2.67
N LYS A 132 1.01 -7.75 2.92
CA LYS A 132 0.86 -6.65 1.95
C LYS A 132 1.98 -6.59 0.92
N ASP A 133 3.13 -7.21 1.22
CA ASP A 133 4.29 -7.25 0.33
C ASP A 133 5.15 -8.50 0.64
N ILE A 134 5.81 -9.03 -0.38
CA ILE A 134 6.63 -10.24 -0.30
C ILE A 134 8.12 -9.84 -0.25
N PHE A 135 8.60 -9.60 0.97
CA PHE A 135 10.00 -9.29 1.25
C PHE A 135 10.70 -10.53 1.83
N PRO A 136 11.94 -10.87 1.43
CA PRO A 136 12.93 -10.02 0.74
C PRO A 136 12.98 -10.16 -0.79
N GLN A 137 12.08 -10.91 -1.42
CA GLN A 137 12.19 -11.16 -2.86
C GLN A 137 11.98 -9.88 -3.68
N ASN A 138 11.06 -8.99 -3.30
CA ASN A 138 10.88 -7.69 -3.95
C ASN A 138 12.19 -6.88 -4.04
N ALA A 139 13.00 -6.88 -2.97
CA ALA A 139 14.29 -6.20 -2.95
C ALA A 139 15.34 -6.85 -3.87
N VAL A 140 15.21 -8.15 -4.15
CA VAL A 140 16.06 -8.86 -5.12
C VAL A 140 15.67 -8.46 -6.55
N ASP A 141 14.39 -8.46 -6.85
CA ASP A 141 13.85 -8.13 -8.18
C ASP A 141 14.28 -6.71 -8.61
N LEU A 142 14.24 -5.77 -7.67
CA LEU A 142 14.65 -4.39 -7.90
C LEU A 142 16.18 -4.14 -7.79
N GLY A 143 17.00 -5.19 -7.68
CA GLY A 143 18.45 -5.09 -7.60
C GLY A 143 19.00 -4.48 -6.29
N MET A 144 18.16 -4.21 -5.31
CA MET A 144 18.55 -3.68 -4.00
C MET A 144 19.22 -4.74 -3.12
N MET A 145 18.92 -6.01 -3.36
CA MET A 145 19.46 -7.17 -2.65
C MET A 145 19.93 -8.23 -3.65
N SER A 146 20.78 -9.16 -3.22
CA SER A 146 21.25 -10.27 -4.05
C SER A 146 21.19 -11.59 -3.28
N LYS A 147 20.86 -12.67 -3.99
CA LYS A 147 20.93 -14.04 -3.43
C LYS A 147 22.36 -14.59 -3.33
N LYS A 148 23.36 -13.91 -3.96
CA LYS A 148 24.76 -14.35 -4.05
C LYS A 148 25.69 -13.45 -3.23
N GLY A 149 26.90 -13.94 -2.93
CA GLY A 149 27.93 -13.21 -2.22
C GLY A 149 27.53 -12.76 -0.80
N LEU A 150 28.15 -11.70 -0.30
CA LEU A 150 27.88 -11.14 1.02
C LEU A 150 26.42 -10.66 1.18
N LYS A 151 25.85 -10.04 0.15
CA LYS A 151 24.43 -9.64 0.13
C LYS A 151 23.49 -10.85 0.25
N GLY A 152 23.92 -12.05 -0.22
CA GLY A 152 23.18 -13.28 -0.07
C GLY A 152 23.07 -13.77 1.38
N ILE A 153 23.98 -13.40 2.27
CA ILE A 153 23.88 -13.69 3.70
C ILE A 153 22.70 -12.91 4.30
N ILE A 154 22.59 -11.62 3.95
CA ILE A 154 21.51 -10.74 4.38
C ILE A 154 20.17 -11.25 3.84
N TYR A 155 20.12 -11.64 2.55
CA TYR A 155 18.94 -12.25 1.96
C TYR A 155 18.48 -13.49 2.72
N ARG A 156 19.39 -14.44 2.98
CA ARG A 156 19.07 -15.67 3.73
C ARG A 156 18.59 -15.39 5.15
N TYR A 157 19.13 -14.40 5.81
CA TYR A 157 18.66 -13.96 7.12
C TYR A 157 17.19 -13.49 7.04
N PHE A 158 16.89 -12.55 6.16
CA PHE A 158 15.52 -12.03 6.02
C PHE A 158 14.54 -13.09 5.53
N ARG A 159 14.96 -13.95 4.59
CA ARG A 159 14.13 -15.08 4.15
C ARG A 159 13.81 -16.04 5.29
N ARG A 160 14.73 -16.26 6.23
CA ARG A 160 14.49 -17.04 7.43
C ARG A 160 13.50 -16.35 8.38
N GLN A 161 13.58 -15.04 8.54
CA GLN A 161 12.62 -14.27 9.35
C GLN A 161 11.22 -14.34 8.73
N GLU A 162 11.11 -14.19 7.44
CA GLU A 162 9.85 -14.31 6.69
C GLU A 162 9.22 -15.70 6.90
N LYS A 163 9.97 -16.77 6.70
CA LYS A 163 9.50 -18.13 6.96
C LYS A 163 9.04 -18.34 8.41
N ARG A 164 9.75 -17.79 9.37
CA ARG A 164 9.34 -17.84 10.79
C ARG A 164 8.05 -17.05 11.02
N LEU A 165 7.90 -15.90 10.36
CA LEU A 165 6.68 -15.09 10.44
C LEU A 165 5.47 -15.88 9.91
N TYR A 166 5.64 -16.56 8.77
CA TYR A 166 4.60 -17.46 8.24
C TYR A 166 4.30 -18.63 9.18
N ALA A 167 5.33 -19.22 9.78
CA ALA A 167 5.18 -20.35 10.70
C ALA A 167 4.37 -19.99 11.94
N ILE A 168 4.62 -18.83 12.56
CA ILE A 168 3.91 -18.37 13.77
C ILE A 168 2.49 -17.85 13.50
N SER A 169 2.16 -17.48 12.27
CA SER A 169 0.83 -17.00 11.89
C SER A 169 -0.17 -18.17 11.93
N ASP A 170 -1.32 -18.00 12.55
CA ASP A 170 -2.42 -18.96 12.45
C ASP A 170 -3.13 -18.82 11.11
N ARG A 171 -3.22 -17.58 10.57
CA ARG A 171 -3.72 -17.25 9.24
C ARG A 171 -2.82 -16.23 8.53
N ILE A 172 -2.81 -16.29 7.21
CA ILE A 172 -2.07 -15.41 6.32
C ILE A 172 -3.03 -14.88 5.26
N GLY A 173 -3.41 -13.62 5.38
CA GLY A 173 -4.22 -12.91 4.40
C GLY A 173 -3.33 -12.25 3.35
N CYS A 174 -3.45 -12.67 2.12
CA CYS A 174 -2.72 -12.17 0.95
C CYS A 174 -3.56 -11.17 0.17
N MET A 175 -2.91 -10.23 -0.53
CA MET A 175 -3.61 -9.15 -1.21
C MET A 175 -4.44 -9.62 -2.42
N SER A 176 -4.05 -10.73 -3.05
CA SER A 176 -4.72 -11.28 -4.22
C SER A 176 -4.49 -12.78 -4.36
N GLN A 177 -5.14 -13.42 -5.34
CA GLN A 177 -4.94 -14.85 -5.61
C GLN A 177 -3.50 -15.13 -6.07
N ALA A 178 -2.91 -14.27 -6.89
CA ALA A 178 -1.52 -14.44 -7.31
C ALA A 178 -0.55 -14.43 -6.13
N ASN A 179 -0.81 -13.60 -5.09
CA ASN A 179 -0.02 -13.63 -3.86
C ASN A 179 -0.19 -14.95 -3.10
N VAL A 180 -1.40 -15.51 -3.00
CA VAL A 180 -1.66 -16.83 -2.39
C VAL A 180 -0.86 -17.91 -3.11
N ASP A 181 -0.97 -17.96 -4.43
CA ASP A 181 -0.29 -18.95 -5.27
C ASP A 181 1.23 -18.85 -5.15
N TYR A 182 1.76 -17.62 -5.13
CA TYR A 182 3.18 -17.37 -4.91
C TYR A 182 3.66 -17.88 -3.54
N VAL A 183 2.92 -17.55 -2.47
CA VAL A 183 3.28 -17.97 -1.10
C VAL A 183 3.31 -19.49 -1.00
N LEU A 184 2.29 -20.17 -1.47
CA LEU A 184 2.19 -21.63 -1.43
C LEU A 184 3.28 -22.30 -2.29
N LYS A 185 3.51 -21.79 -3.50
CA LYS A 185 4.56 -22.30 -4.40
C LYS A 185 5.97 -22.20 -3.80
N HIS A 186 6.28 -21.11 -3.10
CA HIS A 186 7.63 -20.86 -2.57
C HIS A 186 7.83 -21.29 -1.11
N ASN A 187 6.76 -21.78 -0.46
CA ASN A 187 6.77 -22.27 0.92
C ASN A 187 5.90 -23.53 1.04
N PRO A 188 6.33 -24.66 0.45
CA PRO A 188 5.53 -25.90 0.43
C PRO A 188 5.25 -26.48 1.82
N GLU A 189 5.95 -26.00 2.86
CA GLU A 189 5.69 -26.33 4.25
C GLU A 189 4.43 -25.68 4.82
N ILE A 190 3.85 -24.65 4.14
CA ILE A 190 2.63 -23.98 4.60
C ILE A 190 1.41 -24.73 4.07
N LYS A 191 0.48 -25.05 4.98
CA LYS A 191 -0.78 -25.68 4.62
C LYS A 191 -1.68 -24.69 3.88
N ILE A 192 -2.38 -25.15 2.85
CA ILE A 192 -3.26 -24.32 2.01
C ILE A 192 -4.36 -23.63 2.85
N GLU A 193 -4.91 -24.32 3.84
CA GLU A 193 -5.99 -23.79 4.69
C GLU A 193 -5.54 -22.61 5.56
N LYS A 194 -4.23 -22.37 5.63
CA LYS A 194 -3.63 -21.28 6.40
C LYS A 194 -3.58 -19.96 5.62
N VAL A 195 -3.67 -20.02 4.28
CA VAL A 195 -3.48 -18.89 3.38
C VAL A 195 -4.78 -18.59 2.67
N GLU A 196 -5.18 -17.33 2.66
CA GLU A 196 -6.42 -16.88 2.03
C GLU A 196 -6.26 -15.51 1.37
N VAL A 197 -7.16 -15.16 0.47
CA VAL A 197 -7.22 -13.81 -0.11
C VAL A 197 -7.86 -12.87 0.91
N CYS A 198 -7.13 -11.87 1.35
CA CYS A 198 -7.57 -10.82 2.26
C CYS A 198 -6.99 -9.49 1.76
N PRO A 199 -7.62 -8.86 0.75
CA PRO A 199 -7.09 -7.65 0.13
C PRO A 199 -7.12 -6.47 1.08
N ASN A 200 -6.39 -5.42 0.76
CA ASN A 200 -6.62 -4.13 1.38
C ASN A 200 -8.05 -3.68 1.09
N CYS A 201 -8.75 -3.23 2.13
CA CYS A 201 -10.11 -2.73 2.04
C CYS A 201 -10.21 -1.36 2.70
N ILE A 202 -11.22 -0.57 2.30
CA ILE A 202 -11.48 0.75 2.85
C ILE A 202 -12.94 0.89 3.28
N GLU A 203 -13.22 1.90 4.07
CA GLU A 203 -14.60 2.30 4.35
C GLU A 203 -15.21 2.87 3.07
N VAL A 204 -16.34 2.29 2.64
CA VAL A 204 -17.01 2.71 1.41
C VAL A 204 -17.83 3.97 1.70
N ILE A 205 -17.33 5.11 1.24
CA ILE A 205 -17.98 6.42 1.33
C ILE A 205 -18.04 6.96 -0.09
N ASP A 206 -19.18 7.41 -0.56
CA ASP A 206 -19.27 8.06 -1.87
C ASP A 206 -18.51 9.38 -1.84
N LYS A 207 -17.44 9.48 -2.64
CA LYS A 207 -16.59 10.65 -2.79
C LYS A 207 -16.73 11.30 -4.17
N SER A 208 -17.79 10.94 -4.91
CA SER A 208 -18.10 11.60 -6.19
C SER A 208 -18.39 13.08 -5.99
N ILE A 209 -18.04 13.87 -6.97
CA ILE A 209 -18.24 15.33 -6.99
C ILE A 209 -19.09 15.70 -8.19
N ASP A 210 -19.82 16.81 -8.09
CA ASP A 210 -20.55 17.38 -9.22
C ASP A 210 -19.63 18.11 -10.20
N GLU A 211 -20.14 18.47 -11.38
CA GLU A 211 -19.36 19.07 -12.46
C GLU A 211 -18.88 20.48 -12.13
N GLU A 212 -19.61 21.23 -11.30
CA GLU A 212 -19.20 22.55 -10.83
C GLU A 212 -17.98 22.45 -9.92
N THR A 213 -18.02 21.53 -8.94
CA THR A 213 -16.91 21.23 -8.05
C THR A 213 -15.70 20.71 -8.83
N ARG A 214 -15.91 19.81 -9.80
CA ARG A 214 -14.86 19.28 -10.67
C ARG A 214 -14.16 20.40 -11.43
N THR A 215 -14.93 21.28 -12.07
CA THR A 215 -14.42 22.44 -12.77
C THR A 215 -13.61 23.37 -11.85
N SER A 216 -14.13 23.64 -10.66
CA SER A 216 -13.46 24.46 -9.65
C SER A 216 -12.11 23.89 -9.24
N ILE A 217 -12.05 22.57 -8.98
CA ILE A 217 -10.81 21.87 -8.61
C ILE A 217 -9.82 21.92 -9.78
N ARG A 218 -10.24 21.62 -11.01
CA ARG A 218 -9.36 21.70 -12.18
C ARG A 218 -8.77 23.10 -12.36
N LYS A 219 -9.57 24.16 -12.18
CA LYS A 219 -9.08 25.56 -12.22
C LYS A 219 -8.07 25.84 -11.10
N LYS A 220 -8.35 25.38 -9.87
CA LYS A 220 -7.42 25.54 -8.72
C LYS A 220 -6.04 25.00 -9.02
N TYR A 221 -5.96 23.82 -9.68
CA TYR A 221 -4.70 23.13 -9.98
C TYR A 221 -4.18 23.39 -11.41
N VAL A 222 -4.78 24.37 -12.13
CA VAL A 222 -4.40 24.75 -13.50
C VAL A 222 -4.43 23.55 -14.46
N LEU A 223 -5.43 22.68 -14.31
CA LEU A 223 -5.64 21.53 -15.18
C LEU A 223 -6.60 21.91 -16.33
N PRO A 224 -6.41 21.36 -17.54
CA PRO A 224 -7.29 21.63 -18.67
C PRO A 224 -8.71 21.11 -18.41
N LEU A 225 -9.71 21.90 -18.85
CA LEU A 225 -11.11 21.50 -18.67
C LEU A 225 -11.57 20.51 -19.74
N GLU A 226 -11.05 20.64 -20.96
CA GLU A 226 -11.50 19.88 -22.14
C GLU A 226 -10.71 18.60 -22.38
N LYS A 227 -9.50 18.47 -21.80
CA LYS A 227 -8.66 17.30 -21.97
C LYS A 227 -8.94 16.21 -20.93
N LYS A 228 -8.72 14.95 -21.30
CA LYS A 228 -8.71 13.83 -20.34
C LYS A 228 -7.49 13.98 -19.44
N VAL A 229 -7.72 13.95 -18.13
CA VAL A 229 -6.66 14.04 -17.12
C VAL A 229 -6.40 12.66 -16.52
N PHE A 230 -5.19 12.16 -16.74
CA PHE A 230 -4.68 10.93 -16.18
C PHE A 230 -3.90 11.23 -14.91
N ILE A 231 -4.29 10.64 -13.77
CA ILE A 231 -3.65 10.91 -12.49
C ILE A 231 -2.85 9.70 -11.97
N TYR A 232 -1.59 9.94 -11.65
CA TYR A 232 -0.80 9.06 -10.79
C TYR A 232 -0.63 9.71 -9.42
N GLY A 233 -0.89 8.95 -8.34
CA GLY A 233 -0.67 9.43 -6.98
C GLY A 233 0.09 8.45 -6.10
N GLY A 234 1.07 8.92 -5.35
CA GLY A 234 1.77 8.13 -4.35
C GLY A 234 3.30 8.15 -4.43
N ASN A 235 3.92 7.09 -3.91
CA ASN A 235 5.37 6.96 -3.91
C ASN A 235 5.94 6.83 -5.33
N LEU A 236 7.06 7.48 -5.58
CA LEU A 236 7.84 7.44 -6.82
C LEU A 236 9.26 6.96 -6.49
N GLY A 237 9.45 5.67 -6.60
CA GLY A 237 10.71 5.01 -6.35
C GLY A 237 10.89 3.80 -7.26
N LYS A 238 11.91 3.00 -6.98
CA LYS A 238 12.25 1.83 -7.80
C LYS A 238 11.09 0.89 -8.13
N PRO A 239 10.14 0.61 -7.20
CA PRO A 239 9.01 -0.27 -7.52
C PRO A 239 8.07 0.25 -8.60
N GLN A 240 8.13 1.53 -8.93
CA GLN A 240 7.28 2.18 -9.92
C GLN A 240 7.96 2.38 -11.29
N ASP A 241 9.27 2.17 -11.36
CA ASP A 241 10.09 2.39 -12.56
C ASP A 241 9.89 3.80 -13.15
N VAL A 242 10.34 4.82 -12.43
CA VAL A 242 10.17 6.21 -12.86
C VAL A 242 10.78 6.49 -14.25
N PRO A 243 11.90 5.90 -14.67
CA PRO A 243 12.35 6.00 -16.06
C PRO A 243 11.31 5.55 -17.08
N PHE A 244 10.65 4.41 -16.84
CA PHE A 244 9.57 3.94 -17.72
C PHE A 244 8.36 4.91 -17.71
N ILE A 245 8.00 5.49 -16.56
CA ILE A 245 6.95 6.52 -16.50
C ILE A 245 7.31 7.69 -17.41
N ILE A 246 8.56 8.15 -17.39
CA ILE A 246 9.05 9.23 -18.24
C ILE A 246 8.94 8.86 -19.72
N ASP A 247 9.30 7.65 -20.10
CA ASP A 247 9.18 7.18 -21.47
C ASP A 247 7.71 7.14 -21.93
N CYS A 248 6.78 6.74 -21.06
CA CYS A 248 5.34 6.82 -21.32
C CYS A 248 4.86 8.27 -21.53
N LEU A 249 5.32 9.21 -20.69
CA LEU A 249 4.98 10.63 -20.82
C LEU A 249 5.50 11.22 -22.15
N ARG A 250 6.74 10.89 -22.54
CA ARG A 250 7.31 11.29 -23.84
C ARG A 250 6.52 10.76 -25.01
N ALA A 251 6.16 9.48 -24.99
CA ALA A 251 5.38 8.86 -26.04
C ALA A 251 4.02 9.55 -26.26
N CYS A 252 3.46 10.16 -25.21
CA CYS A 252 2.13 10.76 -25.22
C CYS A 252 2.14 12.30 -25.30
N VAL A 253 3.29 12.96 -25.55
CA VAL A 253 3.40 14.43 -25.51
C VAL A 253 2.48 15.14 -26.51
N ASP A 254 2.26 14.54 -27.69
CA ASP A 254 1.44 15.09 -28.78
C ASP A 254 -0.04 14.65 -28.72
N LEU A 255 -0.42 13.82 -27.73
CA LEU A 255 -1.81 13.38 -27.57
C LEU A 255 -2.68 14.47 -26.90
N ASP A 256 -3.97 14.46 -27.22
CA ASP A 256 -4.96 15.31 -26.55
C ASP A 256 -5.35 14.75 -25.17
N CYS A 257 -4.34 14.57 -24.34
CA CYS A 257 -4.47 14.12 -22.95
C CYS A 257 -3.55 14.95 -22.04
N TYR A 258 -3.75 14.82 -20.73
CA TYR A 258 -2.98 15.55 -19.74
C TYR A 258 -2.62 14.65 -18.57
N PHE A 259 -1.39 14.74 -18.10
CA PHE A 259 -0.90 13.93 -16.99
C PHE A 259 -0.73 14.77 -15.73
N LEU A 260 -1.19 14.21 -14.62
CA LEU A 260 -1.06 14.78 -13.29
C LEU A 260 -0.31 13.77 -12.41
N ILE A 261 0.90 14.11 -11.99
CA ILE A 261 1.71 13.29 -11.11
C ILE A 261 1.73 13.92 -9.72
N VAL A 262 1.14 13.24 -8.73
CA VAL A 262 1.08 13.71 -7.34
C VAL A 262 1.84 12.75 -6.45
N GLY A 263 2.91 13.21 -5.80
CA GLY A 263 3.65 12.31 -4.90
C GLY A 263 5.08 12.72 -4.64
N SER A 264 5.81 11.83 -4.02
CA SER A 264 7.23 12.00 -3.72
C SER A 264 7.91 10.63 -3.62
N GLY A 265 9.23 10.61 -3.63
CA GLY A 265 9.95 9.34 -3.50
C GLY A 265 11.43 9.50 -3.81
N THR A 266 12.15 8.38 -3.77
CA THR A 266 13.62 8.38 -4.01
C THR A 266 13.98 8.79 -5.43
N ASP A 267 13.08 8.54 -6.39
CA ASP A 267 13.33 8.74 -7.82
C ASP A 267 12.51 9.93 -8.38
N TRP A 268 11.89 10.75 -7.50
CA TRP A 268 11.16 11.97 -7.88
C TRP A 268 12.03 12.95 -8.67
N HIS A 269 13.32 13.09 -8.31
CA HIS A 269 14.26 13.95 -9.00
C HIS A 269 14.41 13.67 -10.50
N LEU A 270 14.18 12.41 -10.94
CA LEU A 270 14.23 12.05 -12.36
C LEU A 270 13.09 12.71 -13.15
N LEU A 271 11.91 12.82 -12.53
CA LEU A 271 10.78 13.53 -13.12
C LEU A 271 11.01 15.06 -13.15
N GLU A 272 11.63 15.60 -12.10
CA GLU A 272 12.01 17.03 -12.09
C GLU A 272 13.02 17.32 -13.20
N GLU A 273 14.05 16.51 -13.37
CA GLU A 273 15.03 16.63 -14.44
C GLU A 273 14.36 16.55 -15.84
N TYR A 274 13.44 15.60 -16.03
CA TYR A 274 12.68 15.47 -17.28
C TYR A 274 11.86 16.73 -17.55
N ALA A 275 11.12 17.22 -16.55
CA ALA A 275 10.28 18.41 -16.72
C ALA A 275 11.09 19.69 -17.01
N GLU A 276 12.28 19.82 -16.38
CA GLU A 276 13.19 20.95 -16.60
C GLU A 276 13.89 20.90 -17.95
N GLN A 277 14.18 19.73 -18.49
CA GLN A 277 14.90 19.57 -19.75
C GLN A 277 13.99 19.62 -20.98
N GLU A 278 12.82 18.98 -20.90
CA GLU A 278 11.96 18.76 -22.05
C GLU A 278 10.71 19.65 -22.07
N HIS A 279 10.37 20.32 -20.95
CA HIS A 279 9.22 21.23 -20.81
C HIS A 279 7.92 20.66 -21.38
N PRO A 280 7.48 19.45 -20.97
CA PRO A 280 6.28 18.82 -21.51
C PRO A 280 5.03 19.67 -21.28
N VAL A 281 4.28 19.96 -22.36
CA VAL A 281 3.11 20.86 -22.33
C VAL A 281 1.85 20.21 -21.71
N ASN A 282 1.89 18.90 -21.48
CA ASN A 282 0.77 18.09 -21.02
C ASN A 282 1.01 17.43 -19.64
N LEU A 283 1.87 18.02 -18.81
CA LEU A 283 2.23 17.48 -17.49
C LEU A 283 2.12 18.56 -16.39
N THR A 284 1.50 18.17 -15.28
CA THR A 284 1.60 18.87 -13.98
C THR A 284 2.15 17.92 -12.92
N MET A 285 3.07 18.41 -12.10
CA MET A 285 3.69 17.68 -11.02
C MET A 285 3.46 18.39 -9.69
N ILE A 286 2.99 17.64 -8.68
CA ILE A 286 2.73 18.15 -7.32
C ILE A 286 3.44 17.25 -6.32
N PRO A 287 4.46 17.72 -5.58
CA PRO A 287 5.30 16.84 -4.74
C PRO A 287 4.58 16.31 -3.50
N TYR A 288 3.55 16.98 -3.04
CA TYR A 288 2.77 16.57 -1.87
C TYR A 288 1.41 17.28 -1.81
N LEU A 289 0.40 16.53 -1.41
CA LEU A 289 -0.91 17.07 -1.02
C LEU A 289 -1.41 16.38 0.27
N PRO A 290 -2.14 17.11 1.15
CA PRO A 290 -2.92 16.48 2.21
C PRO A 290 -3.92 15.46 1.64
N SER A 291 -4.22 14.41 2.39
CA SER A 291 -5.05 13.30 1.90
C SER A 291 -6.44 13.73 1.41
N ASP A 292 -7.07 14.65 2.14
CA ASP A 292 -8.39 15.20 1.77
C ASP A 292 -8.38 16.04 0.50
N GLU A 293 -7.30 16.80 0.25
CA GLU A 293 -7.12 17.53 -1.01
C GLU A 293 -6.79 16.58 -2.17
N TYR A 294 -5.95 15.57 -1.91
CA TYR A 294 -5.63 14.56 -2.90
C TYR A 294 -6.87 13.78 -3.35
N GLU A 295 -7.72 13.36 -2.43
CA GLU A 295 -8.96 12.63 -2.74
C GLU A 295 -9.91 13.45 -3.62
N LYS A 296 -10.09 14.73 -3.32
CA LYS A 296 -10.88 15.65 -4.17
C LYS A 296 -10.27 15.82 -5.55
N LEU A 297 -8.94 15.90 -5.62
CA LEU A 297 -8.22 16.03 -6.88
C LEU A 297 -8.35 14.77 -7.74
N VAL A 298 -8.28 13.58 -7.14
CA VAL A 298 -8.53 12.30 -7.83
C VAL A 298 -9.93 12.29 -8.45
N ALA A 299 -10.96 12.69 -7.69
CA ALA A 299 -12.35 12.75 -8.19
C ALA A 299 -12.55 13.76 -9.34
N ALA A 300 -11.66 14.74 -9.47
CA ALA A 300 -11.68 15.70 -10.59
C ALA A 300 -10.94 15.22 -11.85
N CYS A 301 -10.26 14.05 -11.79
CA CYS A 301 -9.55 13.46 -12.93
C CYS A 301 -10.44 12.44 -13.67
N ASP A 302 -9.93 11.91 -14.79
CA ASP A 302 -10.69 11.00 -15.65
C ASP A 302 -10.23 9.55 -15.53
N VAL A 303 -8.92 9.30 -15.38
CA VAL A 303 -8.34 7.96 -15.33
C VAL A 303 -7.23 7.90 -14.28
N GLY A 304 -7.29 6.90 -13.41
CA GLY A 304 -6.22 6.62 -12.44
C GLY A 304 -5.11 5.77 -13.06
N LEU A 305 -3.86 6.10 -12.78
CA LEU A 305 -2.69 5.38 -13.29
C LEU A 305 -2.04 4.50 -12.20
N ILE A 306 -1.69 3.29 -12.56
CA ILE A 306 -0.88 2.39 -11.73
C ILE A 306 0.37 2.00 -12.53
N PHE A 307 1.55 2.19 -11.93
CA PHE A 307 2.82 1.74 -12.49
C PHE A 307 3.53 0.80 -11.52
N LEU A 308 4.00 -0.34 -12.04
CA LEU A 308 4.88 -1.28 -11.36
C LEU A 308 6.00 -1.69 -12.32
N ASP A 309 7.18 -1.88 -11.77
CA ASP A 309 8.36 -2.30 -12.52
C ASP A 309 8.17 -3.71 -13.13
N HIS A 310 8.41 -3.85 -14.42
CA HIS A 310 8.26 -5.10 -15.17
C HIS A 310 9.17 -6.24 -14.66
N ARG A 311 10.22 -5.91 -13.91
CA ARG A 311 11.18 -6.89 -13.37
C ARG A 311 10.66 -7.68 -12.17
N PHE A 312 9.51 -7.33 -11.62
CA PHE A 312 8.96 -8.07 -10.49
C PHE A 312 8.68 -9.54 -10.85
N THR A 313 9.17 -10.43 -9.99
CA THR A 313 8.86 -11.87 -10.01
C THR A 313 7.89 -12.27 -8.90
N ILE A 314 7.50 -11.29 -8.08
CA ILE A 314 6.46 -11.41 -7.05
C ILE A 314 5.23 -10.63 -7.47
N PRO A 315 4.02 -11.12 -7.18
CA PRO A 315 2.82 -10.34 -7.44
C PRO A 315 2.68 -9.19 -6.45
N ASN A 316 2.31 -8.02 -6.97
CA ASN A 316 2.00 -6.83 -6.20
C ASN A 316 0.54 -6.41 -6.44
N PHE A 317 -0.11 -5.90 -5.39
CA PHE A 317 -1.48 -5.38 -5.50
C PHE A 317 -1.55 -3.97 -4.90
N PRO A 318 -1.37 -2.92 -5.71
CA PRO A 318 -1.24 -1.54 -5.25
C PRO A 318 -2.52 -1.02 -4.62
N SER A 319 -2.44 -0.55 -3.37
CA SER A 319 -3.59 0.00 -2.64
C SER A 319 -4.17 1.29 -3.23
N ARG A 320 -3.41 1.99 -4.09
CA ARG A 320 -3.92 3.18 -4.79
C ARG A 320 -5.11 2.88 -5.71
N LEU A 321 -5.26 1.63 -6.16
CA LEU A 321 -6.45 1.17 -6.87
C LEU A 321 -7.74 1.57 -6.13
N LEU A 322 -7.77 1.43 -4.81
CA LEU A 322 -8.94 1.75 -3.98
C LEU A 322 -9.30 3.24 -4.02
N SER A 323 -8.29 4.12 -4.10
CA SER A 323 -8.51 5.56 -4.21
C SER A 323 -9.17 5.95 -5.53
N TYR A 324 -8.86 5.24 -6.61
CA TYR A 324 -9.49 5.46 -7.92
C TYR A 324 -10.91 4.88 -7.94
N MET A 325 -11.08 3.68 -7.41
CA MET A 325 -12.40 3.03 -7.34
C MET A 325 -13.41 3.83 -6.51
N ILE A 326 -13.00 4.39 -5.36
CA ILE A 326 -13.89 5.19 -4.51
C ILE A 326 -14.24 6.54 -5.14
N ALA A 327 -13.37 7.07 -6.00
CA ALA A 327 -13.59 8.29 -6.77
C ALA A 327 -14.40 8.06 -8.05
N LYS A 328 -14.80 6.82 -8.34
CA LYS A 328 -15.54 6.41 -9.54
C LYS A 328 -14.81 6.75 -10.85
N ILE A 329 -13.49 6.60 -10.87
CA ILE A 329 -12.69 6.71 -12.09
C ILE A 329 -12.11 5.36 -12.50
N PRO A 330 -12.08 5.04 -13.81
CA PRO A 330 -11.46 3.84 -14.31
C PRO A 330 -9.94 3.88 -14.14
N VAL A 331 -9.30 2.73 -14.32
CA VAL A 331 -7.87 2.58 -14.05
C VAL A 331 -7.13 2.04 -15.27
N LEU A 332 -6.02 2.67 -15.62
CA LEU A 332 -5.02 2.12 -16.52
C LEU A 332 -3.84 1.63 -15.69
N ALA A 333 -3.64 0.32 -15.67
CA ALA A 333 -2.52 -0.31 -14.97
C ALA A 333 -1.42 -0.72 -15.96
N CYS A 334 -0.23 -0.21 -15.73
CA CYS A 334 1.01 -0.58 -16.42
C CYS A 334 1.86 -1.37 -15.44
N THR A 335 1.91 -2.70 -15.60
CA THR A 335 2.54 -3.56 -14.58
C THR A 335 3.27 -4.74 -15.18
N ASP A 336 4.00 -5.47 -14.32
CA ASP A 336 4.55 -6.77 -14.64
C ASP A 336 3.45 -7.82 -14.92
N LYS A 337 3.84 -8.96 -15.49
CA LYS A 337 2.94 -10.09 -15.84
C LYS A 337 2.54 -10.97 -14.67
N VAL A 338 3.23 -10.91 -13.54
CA VAL A 338 2.97 -11.81 -12.41
C VAL A 338 1.97 -11.20 -11.43
N SER A 339 1.82 -9.89 -11.45
CA SER A 339 0.81 -9.15 -10.68
C SER A 339 -0.57 -9.30 -11.35
N ASP A 340 -1.56 -9.73 -10.59
CA ASP A 340 -2.93 -9.96 -11.10
C ASP A 340 -3.84 -8.74 -11.05
N VAL A 341 -3.32 -7.58 -10.66
CA VAL A 341 -4.10 -6.33 -10.63
C VAL A 341 -4.62 -5.94 -12.02
N GLY A 342 -3.82 -6.11 -13.06
CA GLY A 342 -4.24 -5.88 -14.45
C GLY A 342 -5.39 -6.80 -14.85
N LYS A 343 -5.30 -8.09 -14.52
CA LYS A 343 -6.34 -9.07 -14.73
C LYS A 343 -7.63 -8.70 -14.00
N VAL A 344 -7.54 -8.29 -12.72
CA VAL A 344 -8.69 -7.84 -11.93
C VAL A 344 -9.38 -6.64 -12.60
N ILE A 345 -8.63 -5.68 -13.11
CA ILE A 345 -9.16 -4.49 -13.77
C ILE A 345 -9.90 -4.87 -15.07
N THR A 346 -9.26 -5.67 -15.93
CA THR A 346 -9.79 -5.99 -17.27
C THR A 346 -10.94 -6.98 -17.24
N GLU A 347 -10.84 -8.06 -16.44
CA GLU A 347 -11.92 -9.06 -16.32
C GLU A 347 -13.19 -8.50 -15.67
N ASN A 348 -13.06 -7.50 -14.79
CA ASN A 348 -14.22 -6.83 -14.19
C ASN A 348 -14.65 -5.58 -14.99
N GLY A 349 -13.99 -5.28 -16.10
CA GLY A 349 -14.38 -4.26 -17.05
C GLY A 349 -14.45 -2.85 -16.48
N PHE A 350 -13.47 -2.47 -15.64
CA PHE A 350 -13.39 -1.11 -15.08
C PHE A 350 -12.10 -0.37 -15.44
N GLY A 351 -11.43 -0.79 -16.51
CA GLY A 351 -10.23 -0.11 -16.99
C GLY A 351 -9.41 -0.97 -17.94
N TRP A 352 -8.13 -0.63 -18.07
CA TRP A 352 -7.20 -1.18 -19.04
C TRP A 352 -5.92 -1.64 -18.36
N TRP A 353 -5.21 -2.50 -19.06
CA TRP A 353 -3.90 -2.99 -18.64
C TRP A 353 -2.93 -3.07 -19.83
N CYS A 354 -1.69 -2.73 -19.58
CA CYS A 354 -0.57 -3.03 -20.46
C CYS A 354 0.64 -3.47 -19.64
N GLU A 355 1.58 -4.14 -20.29
CA GLU A 355 2.86 -4.49 -19.66
C GLU A 355 3.74 -3.25 -19.52
N SER A 356 4.53 -3.18 -18.44
CA SER A 356 5.40 -2.05 -18.13
C SER A 356 6.82 -2.19 -18.70
N ASP A 357 6.95 -2.70 -19.92
CA ASP A 357 8.22 -2.91 -20.62
C ASP A 357 8.35 -2.14 -21.95
N ASP A 358 7.23 -1.63 -22.50
CA ASP A 358 7.19 -0.86 -23.73
C ASP A 358 6.24 0.33 -23.66
N ALA A 359 6.78 1.54 -23.74
CA ALA A 359 5.99 2.78 -23.70
C ALA A 359 5.06 2.96 -24.92
N ASN A 360 5.34 2.27 -26.05
CA ASN A 360 4.44 2.32 -27.22
C ASN A 360 3.13 1.58 -26.94
N ILE A 361 3.15 0.50 -26.15
CA ILE A 361 1.92 -0.21 -25.75
C ILE A 361 1.07 0.68 -24.84
N PHE A 362 1.70 1.45 -23.95
CA PHE A 362 1.01 2.44 -23.15
C PHE A 362 0.36 3.53 -24.04
N PHE A 363 1.10 4.07 -25.00
CA PHE A 363 0.61 5.04 -25.98
C PHE A 363 -0.61 4.50 -26.74
N GLU A 364 -0.50 3.30 -27.33
CA GLU A 364 -1.59 2.65 -28.05
C GLU A 364 -2.82 2.45 -27.15
N THR A 365 -2.60 2.04 -25.90
CA THR A 365 -3.68 1.85 -24.92
C THR A 365 -4.42 3.17 -24.68
N ILE A 366 -3.71 4.30 -24.49
CA ILE A 366 -4.32 5.61 -24.30
C ILE A 366 -5.10 6.05 -25.54
N CYS A 367 -4.58 5.81 -26.75
CA CYS A 367 -5.25 6.14 -28.02
C CYS A 367 -6.59 5.39 -28.17
N ASN A 368 -6.69 4.19 -27.62
CA ASN A 368 -7.88 3.36 -27.69
C ASN A 368 -8.92 3.61 -26.57
N ILE A 369 -8.67 4.56 -25.66
CA ILE A 369 -9.64 4.94 -24.62
C ILE A 369 -10.78 5.73 -25.22
N ILE A 370 -11.99 5.19 -25.16
CA ILE A 370 -13.22 5.81 -25.62
C ILE A 370 -13.76 6.75 -24.52
N PRO A 371 -13.83 8.07 -24.77
CA PRO A 371 -14.23 9.04 -23.73
C PRO A 371 -15.60 8.76 -23.11
N GLU A 372 -16.56 8.35 -23.93
CA GLU A 372 -17.95 8.07 -23.54
C GLU A 372 -18.09 6.91 -22.57
N GLU A 373 -17.11 6.00 -22.53
CA GLU A 373 -17.12 4.83 -21.66
C GLU A 373 -16.53 5.13 -20.26
N ILE A 374 -15.73 6.18 -20.10
CA ILE A 374 -14.98 6.51 -18.88
C ILE A 374 -15.92 6.50 -17.65
N ARG A 375 -17.06 7.16 -17.74
CA ARG A 375 -18.02 7.23 -16.64
C ARG A 375 -18.60 5.87 -16.29
N GLN A 376 -18.95 5.06 -17.28
CA GLN A 376 -19.49 3.72 -17.06
C GLN A 376 -18.46 2.78 -16.42
N LEU A 377 -17.19 2.85 -16.87
CA LEU A 377 -16.10 2.08 -16.30
C LEU A 377 -15.84 2.51 -14.84
N GLY A 378 -15.92 3.80 -14.55
CA GLY A 378 -15.80 4.32 -13.18
C GLY A 378 -16.88 3.81 -12.23
N GLU A 379 -18.13 3.75 -12.68
CA GLU A 379 -19.22 3.16 -11.87
C GLU A 379 -19.00 1.64 -11.64
N LYS A 380 -18.48 0.91 -12.62
CA LYS A 380 -18.09 -0.50 -12.44
C LYS A 380 -16.94 -0.64 -11.42
N ALA A 381 -15.96 0.27 -11.44
CA ALA A 381 -14.89 0.30 -10.46
C ALA A 381 -15.44 0.48 -9.04
N TYR A 382 -16.36 1.42 -8.85
CA TYR A 382 -17.01 1.65 -7.56
C TYR A 382 -17.86 0.47 -7.10
N GLN A 383 -18.63 -0.15 -8.01
CA GLN A 383 -19.38 -1.36 -7.67
C GLN A 383 -18.45 -2.49 -7.21
N ARG A 384 -17.33 -2.69 -7.89
CA ARG A 384 -16.33 -3.68 -7.51
C ARG A 384 -15.69 -3.37 -6.15
N LEU A 385 -15.49 -2.09 -5.81
CA LEU A 385 -15.06 -1.67 -4.48
C LEU A 385 -16.05 -2.12 -3.40
N ILE A 386 -17.34 -1.89 -3.61
CA ILE A 386 -18.39 -2.31 -2.67
C ILE A 386 -18.40 -3.82 -2.49
N ASP A 387 -18.22 -4.54 -3.61
CA ASP A 387 -18.34 -6.00 -3.61
C ASP A 387 -17.16 -6.71 -2.99
N ASP A 388 -15.90 -6.22 -3.17
CA ASP A 388 -14.72 -6.99 -2.78
C ASP A 388 -13.76 -6.26 -1.85
N TYR A 389 -13.79 -4.92 -1.83
CA TYR A 389 -12.81 -4.12 -1.10
C TYR A 389 -13.43 -3.31 0.05
N ASN A 390 -14.61 -3.72 0.50
CA ASN A 390 -15.31 -3.13 1.63
C ASN A 390 -14.71 -3.60 2.96
N ILE A 391 -14.37 -2.68 3.84
CA ILE A 391 -13.74 -2.95 5.13
C ILE A 391 -14.56 -3.91 6.02
N LYS A 392 -15.88 -3.89 5.91
CA LYS A 392 -16.75 -4.82 6.65
C LYS A 392 -16.51 -6.27 6.26
N LYS A 393 -16.30 -6.55 4.96
CA LYS A 393 -15.97 -7.90 4.48
C LYS A 393 -14.61 -8.37 4.98
N GLN A 394 -13.60 -7.50 4.96
CA GLN A 394 -12.28 -7.81 5.50
C GLN A 394 -12.33 -8.12 7.00
N SER A 395 -13.03 -7.30 7.77
CA SER A 395 -13.22 -7.50 9.21
C SER A 395 -13.89 -8.85 9.50
N MET A 396 -14.99 -9.17 8.80
CA MET A 396 -15.69 -10.46 8.95
C MET A 396 -14.81 -11.64 8.57
N LEU A 397 -14.04 -11.55 7.48
CA LEU A 397 -13.11 -12.59 7.07
C LEU A 397 -12.07 -12.86 8.17
N ILE A 398 -11.43 -11.82 8.70
CA ILE A 398 -10.43 -11.97 9.77
C ILE A 398 -11.04 -12.66 10.99
N PHE A 399 -12.24 -12.27 11.43
CA PHE A 399 -12.89 -12.89 12.60
C PHE A 399 -13.34 -14.33 12.36
N SER A 400 -13.79 -14.66 11.15
CA SER A 400 -14.21 -16.03 10.82
C SER A 400 -13.02 -17.00 10.69
N SER A 401 -11.81 -16.47 10.46
CA SER A 401 -10.60 -17.25 10.20
C SER A 401 -9.79 -17.57 11.47
N VAL A 402 -10.06 -16.93 12.61
CA VAL A 402 -9.32 -17.07 13.87
C VAL A 402 -10.25 -17.45 15.03
#